data_c09071ed220a04fdd68829ff59c53ae4
#
_entry.id   c09071ed220a04fdd68829ff59c53ae4
#
_cell.length_a   1.000
_cell.length_b   1.000
_cell.length_c   1.000
_cell.angle_alpha   90.00
_cell.angle_beta   90.00
_cell.angle_gamma   90.00
#
_symmetry.space_group_name_H-M   'P 1'
#
loop_
_entity.id
_entity.type
_entity.pdbx_description
1 polymer ?
#
loop_
_entity_poly.entity_id
_entity_poly.type
_entity_poly.pdbx_seq_one_letter_code
_entity_poly.pdbx_strand_id
1 'polypeptide(L)'
;EKGDYQESWQPQAMSPIALAESERVARAVTEALGGRGLFGVELFIKGDQVWFSEVSPRPHDTGLVTLISQDLSQFALHARAILGLPIPLIRQFGPSASAVILVEGQSTQTAFANLGAALSEPDTALRLFGKPEVNGQRRMGVALARDESIEAARAKATRAAKAVVVEL
;
A
#
# COMPACT_ATOMS: atom_id res chain seq x y z
N GLU A 1 -13.44 4.35 1.58
CA GLU A 1 -14.82 4.63 1.99
C GLU A 1 -14.85 4.92 3.49
N LYS A 2 -15.68 5.83 3.94
CA LYS A 2 -15.79 6.24 5.35
C LYS A 2 -14.45 6.65 6.02
N GLY A 3 -13.51 7.20 5.24
CA GLY A 3 -12.19 7.57 5.74
C GLY A 3 -11.20 6.43 5.89
N ASP A 4 -11.58 5.18 5.56
CA ASP A 4 -10.69 4.03 5.63
C ASP A 4 -10.00 3.74 4.29
N TYR A 5 -8.72 3.36 4.38
CA TYR A 5 -7.95 2.85 3.26
C TYR A 5 -8.61 1.60 2.65
N GLN A 6 -8.79 1.59 1.33
CA GLN A 6 -9.41 0.49 0.59
C GLN A 6 -8.46 -0.12 -0.43
N GLU A 7 -7.78 0.71 -1.20
CA GLU A 7 -6.84 0.30 -2.23
C GLU A 7 -5.75 1.34 -2.45
N SER A 8 -4.61 0.91 -2.97
CA SER A 8 -3.58 1.79 -3.53
C SER A 8 -3.00 1.18 -4.80
N TRP A 9 -2.43 2.02 -5.63
CA TRP A 9 -1.79 1.59 -6.88
C TRP A 9 -0.57 2.45 -7.20
N GLN A 10 0.29 1.92 -8.05
CA GLN A 10 1.52 2.53 -8.49
C GLN A 10 1.86 2.05 -9.92
N PRO A 11 2.25 2.98 -10.84
CA PRO A 11 2.37 4.42 -10.65
C PRO A 11 1.02 5.14 -10.72
N GLN A 12 0.97 6.38 -10.20
CA GLN A 12 -0.14 7.30 -10.43
C GLN A 12 0.28 8.37 -11.43
N ALA A 13 -0.42 8.47 -12.54
CA ALA A 13 -0.19 9.54 -13.53
C ALA A 13 -0.60 10.90 -12.95
N MET A 14 0.25 11.90 -13.12
CA MET A 14 -0.01 13.29 -12.77
C MET A 14 0.80 14.22 -13.68
N SER A 15 0.48 15.50 -13.67
CA SER A 15 1.26 16.47 -14.44
C SER A 15 2.70 16.62 -13.89
N PRO A 16 3.68 16.99 -14.71
CA PRO A 16 5.04 17.28 -14.23
C PRO A 16 5.08 18.35 -13.13
N ILE A 17 4.17 19.31 -13.16
CA ILE A 17 4.06 20.37 -12.15
C ILE A 17 3.58 19.78 -10.82
N ALA A 18 2.50 18.98 -10.83
CA ALA A 18 1.99 18.32 -9.64
C ALA A 18 3.01 17.35 -9.04
N LEU A 19 3.75 16.61 -9.87
CA LEU A 19 4.81 15.71 -9.42
C LEU A 19 5.93 16.49 -8.71
N ALA A 20 6.48 17.52 -9.35
CA ALA A 20 7.54 18.33 -8.77
C ALA A 20 7.10 19.00 -7.45
N GLU A 21 5.87 19.50 -7.40
CA GLU A 21 5.34 20.12 -6.18
C GLU A 21 5.10 19.09 -5.07
N SER A 22 4.62 17.88 -5.40
CA SER A 22 4.47 16.78 -4.46
C SER A 22 5.82 16.39 -3.84
N GLU A 23 6.85 16.26 -4.66
CA GLU A 23 8.21 15.98 -4.19
C GLU A 23 8.75 17.09 -3.28
N ARG A 24 8.54 18.36 -3.68
CA ARG A 24 8.96 19.53 -2.89
C ARG A 24 8.29 19.53 -1.51
N VAL A 25 6.98 19.34 -1.45
CA VAL A 25 6.22 19.33 -0.20
C VAL A 25 6.66 18.16 0.68
N ALA A 26 6.73 16.94 0.11
CA ALA A 26 7.15 15.76 0.85
C ALA A 26 8.57 15.92 1.42
N ARG A 27 9.50 16.44 0.65
CA ARG A 27 10.87 16.72 1.09
C ARG A 27 10.90 17.74 2.23
N ALA A 28 10.22 18.87 2.09
CA ALA A 28 10.17 19.91 3.11
C ALA A 28 9.62 19.41 4.45
N VAL A 29 8.55 18.59 4.40
CA VAL A 29 7.95 18.00 5.61
C VAL A 29 8.90 17.01 6.27
N THR A 30 9.52 16.11 5.50
CA THR A 30 10.42 15.09 6.06
C THR A 30 11.73 15.69 6.57
N GLU A 31 12.26 16.72 5.93
CA GLU A 31 13.44 17.46 6.40
C GLU A 31 13.15 18.21 7.70
N ALA A 32 11.96 18.84 7.83
CA ALA A 32 11.55 19.52 9.05
C ALA A 32 11.39 18.56 10.24
N LEU A 33 10.93 17.33 10.01
CA LEU A 33 10.85 16.29 11.03
C LEU A 33 12.23 15.73 11.41
N GLY A 34 13.15 15.69 10.45
CA GLY A 34 14.46 15.09 10.64
C GLY A 34 14.43 13.57 10.80
N GLY A 35 15.59 13.00 11.17
CA GLY A 35 15.73 11.55 11.37
C GLY A 35 16.00 10.78 10.09
N ARG A 36 16.05 9.45 10.23
CA ARG A 36 16.28 8.52 9.11
C ARG A 36 15.22 7.43 9.13
N GLY A 37 14.55 7.23 8.00
CA GLY A 37 13.50 6.24 7.86
C GLY A 37 12.72 6.45 6.58
N LEU A 38 11.67 5.69 6.42
CA LEU A 38 10.65 5.93 5.41
C LEU A 38 9.51 6.73 6.05
N PHE A 39 9.00 7.68 5.28
CA PHE A 39 7.86 8.51 5.69
C PHE A 39 6.72 8.31 4.70
N GLY A 40 5.52 8.02 5.19
CA GLY A 40 4.29 8.09 4.41
C GLY A 40 3.79 9.54 4.42
N VAL A 41 3.93 10.26 3.32
CA VAL A 41 3.43 11.62 3.20
C VAL A 41 2.16 11.62 2.36
N GLU A 42 1.05 12.03 2.94
CA GLU A 42 -0.25 12.09 2.27
C GLU A 42 -0.51 13.50 1.73
N LEU A 43 -0.89 13.56 0.47
CA LEU A 43 -1.12 14.79 -0.28
C LEU A 43 -2.47 14.74 -0.98
N PHE A 44 -3.19 15.86 -1.01
CA PHE A 44 -4.32 16.07 -1.91
C PHE A 44 -3.84 16.76 -3.18
N ILE A 45 -4.23 16.23 -4.35
CA ILE A 45 -3.82 16.77 -5.65
C ILE A 45 -5.07 17.05 -6.49
N LYS A 46 -5.16 18.28 -7.03
CA LYS A 46 -6.21 18.68 -7.97
C LYS A 46 -5.59 19.52 -9.10
N GLY A 47 -5.50 18.92 -10.30
CA GLY A 47 -4.74 19.53 -11.39
C GLY A 47 -3.27 19.67 -11.00
N ASP A 48 -2.74 20.87 -11.04
CA ASP A 48 -1.36 21.18 -10.65
C ASP A 48 -1.21 21.60 -9.17
N GLN A 49 -2.31 21.71 -8.45
CA GLN A 49 -2.30 22.12 -7.04
C GLN A 49 -2.11 20.94 -6.13
N VAL A 50 -1.24 21.11 -5.14
CA VAL A 50 -0.88 20.07 -4.16
C VAL A 50 -1.04 20.64 -2.75
N TRP A 51 -1.71 19.90 -1.87
CA TRP A 51 -1.88 20.23 -0.46
C TRP A 51 -1.37 19.09 0.41
N PHE A 52 -0.63 19.46 1.45
CA PHE A 52 -0.25 18.53 2.49
C PHE A 52 -1.48 18.12 3.32
N SER A 53 -1.61 16.83 3.60
CA SER A 53 -2.62 16.26 4.49
C SER A 53 -2.00 15.81 5.81
N GLU A 54 -1.22 14.75 5.77
CA GLU A 54 -0.56 14.22 6.95
C GLU A 54 0.78 13.55 6.63
N VAL A 55 1.55 13.26 7.66
CA VAL A 55 2.79 12.48 7.55
C VAL A 55 2.85 11.42 8.64
N SER A 56 3.17 10.20 8.23
CA SER A 56 3.47 9.08 9.10
C SER A 56 4.96 8.74 9.03
N PRO A 57 5.75 8.93 10.11
CA PRO A 57 7.19 8.65 10.10
C PRO A 57 7.47 7.14 10.24
N ARG A 58 6.87 6.35 9.36
CA ARG A 58 6.91 4.88 9.34
C ARG A 58 6.39 4.34 8.01
N PRO A 59 6.61 3.05 7.70
CA PRO A 59 5.84 2.36 6.65
C PRO A 59 4.33 2.53 6.87
N HIS A 60 3.59 2.76 5.79
CA HIS A 60 2.16 3.08 5.82
C HIS A 60 1.35 2.10 4.97
N ASP A 61 0.05 1.95 5.28
CA ASP A 61 -0.83 1.03 4.56
C ASP A 61 -0.93 1.34 3.06
N THR A 62 -0.91 2.63 2.68
CA THR A 62 -0.91 3.06 1.28
C THR A 62 0.33 2.60 0.52
N GLY A 63 1.45 2.39 1.21
CA GLY A 63 2.70 1.87 0.65
C GLY A 63 2.76 0.34 0.55
N LEU A 64 1.73 -0.42 0.95
CA LEU A 64 1.72 -1.88 0.85
C LEU A 64 1.80 -2.38 -0.60
N VAL A 65 1.37 -1.59 -1.57
CA VAL A 65 1.55 -1.87 -3.00
C VAL A 65 3.02 -2.09 -3.38
N THR A 66 3.97 -1.48 -2.66
CA THR A 66 5.42 -1.65 -2.90
C THR A 66 5.91 -3.07 -2.68
N LEU A 67 5.13 -3.92 -2.01
CA LEU A 67 5.44 -5.34 -1.85
C LEU A 67 5.39 -6.15 -3.15
N ILE A 68 4.76 -5.61 -4.20
CA ILE A 68 4.65 -6.25 -5.51
C ILE A 68 5.10 -5.35 -6.66
N SER A 69 5.07 -4.03 -6.47
CA SER A 69 5.35 -3.05 -7.53
C SER A 69 6.83 -2.78 -7.75
N GLN A 70 7.69 -3.08 -6.78
CA GLN A 70 9.11 -2.73 -6.84
C GLN A 70 10.01 -3.75 -6.13
N ASP A 71 11.30 -3.72 -6.45
CA ASP A 71 12.30 -4.65 -5.89
C ASP A 71 12.61 -4.40 -4.41
N LEU A 72 12.55 -3.14 -3.96
CA LEU A 72 12.68 -2.77 -2.56
C LEU A 72 11.33 -2.26 -2.03
N SER A 73 10.67 -3.08 -1.22
CA SER A 73 9.43 -2.68 -0.57
C SER A 73 9.65 -1.51 0.41
N GLN A 74 8.58 -0.83 0.79
CA GLN A 74 8.64 0.22 1.82
C GLN A 74 9.33 -0.26 3.11
N PHE A 75 9.17 -1.52 3.49
CA PHE A 75 9.81 -2.10 4.68
C PHE A 75 11.32 -2.28 4.47
N ALA A 76 11.74 -2.77 3.30
CA ALA A 76 13.15 -2.90 2.95
C ALA A 76 13.83 -1.52 2.87
N LEU A 77 13.14 -0.53 2.29
CA LEU A 77 13.63 0.86 2.24
C LEU A 77 13.75 1.46 3.63
N HIS A 78 12.75 1.25 4.50
CA HIS A 78 12.80 1.70 5.89
C HIS A 78 13.98 1.10 6.65
N ALA A 79 14.16 -0.23 6.56
CA ALA A 79 15.27 -0.91 7.20
C ALA A 79 16.63 -0.39 6.70
N ARG A 80 16.80 -0.20 5.38
CA ARG A 80 18.03 0.38 4.83
C ARG A 80 18.26 1.81 5.33
N ALA A 81 17.22 2.64 5.37
CA ALA A 81 17.34 4.02 5.82
C ALA A 81 17.78 4.12 7.29
N ILE A 82 17.15 3.38 8.21
CA ILE A 82 17.49 3.42 9.64
C ILE A 82 18.88 2.82 9.93
N LEU A 83 19.32 1.84 9.13
CA LEU A 83 20.64 1.24 9.24
C LEU A 83 21.75 2.00 8.49
N GLY A 84 21.38 3.07 7.77
CA GLY A 84 22.34 3.82 6.94
C GLY A 84 22.88 3.05 5.74
N LEU A 85 22.16 2.03 5.27
CA LEU A 85 22.55 1.23 4.11
C LEU A 85 22.24 1.95 2.80
N PRO A 86 23.00 1.73 1.73
CA PRO A 86 22.80 2.43 0.47
C PRO A 86 21.51 1.97 -0.24
N ILE A 87 20.86 2.93 -0.91
CA ILE A 87 19.70 2.71 -1.78
C ILE A 87 20.06 3.27 -3.16
N PRO A 88 20.85 2.54 -3.96
CA PRO A 88 21.38 3.06 -5.23
C PRO A 88 20.31 3.19 -6.31
N LEU A 89 19.30 2.34 -6.27
CA LEU A 89 18.21 2.30 -7.26
C LEU A 89 17.01 1.59 -6.67
N ILE A 90 15.82 2.06 -7.04
CA ILE A 90 14.54 1.37 -6.82
C ILE A 90 13.96 1.05 -8.20
N ARG A 91 13.78 -0.24 -8.51
CA ARG A 91 13.18 -0.67 -9.77
C ARG A 91 11.70 -0.91 -9.59
N GLN A 92 10.89 -0.34 -10.49
CA GLN A 92 9.48 -0.64 -10.59
C GLN A 92 9.25 -1.75 -11.62
N PHE A 93 8.32 -2.67 -11.31
CA PHE A 93 7.99 -3.82 -12.16
C PHE A 93 6.81 -3.57 -13.11
N GLY A 94 6.15 -2.42 -12.99
CA GLY A 94 5.01 -2.03 -13.80
C GLY A 94 3.75 -1.74 -12.99
N PRO A 95 2.61 -1.56 -13.67
CA PRO A 95 1.34 -1.23 -13.02
C PRO A 95 0.95 -2.25 -11.97
N SER A 96 0.73 -1.79 -10.76
CA SER A 96 0.49 -2.65 -9.59
C SER A 96 -0.55 -2.03 -8.67
N ALA A 97 -1.28 -2.87 -7.96
CA ALA A 97 -2.28 -2.42 -7.00
C ALA A 97 -2.31 -3.31 -5.75
N SER A 98 -2.81 -2.75 -4.66
CA SER A 98 -3.20 -3.49 -3.46
C SER A 98 -4.65 -3.21 -3.13
N ALA A 99 -5.38 -4.22 -2.65
CA ALA A 99 -6.75 -4.11 -2.17
C ALA A 99 -6.86 -4.76 -0.79
N VAL A 100 -7.61 -4.15 0.13
CA VAL A 100 -7.74 -4.63 1.50
C VAL A 100 -8.66 -5.85 1.59
N ILE A 101 -8.35 -6.76 2.50
CA ILE A 101 -9.21 -7.85 2.93
C ILE A 101 -9.90 -7.38 4.21
N LEU A 102 -11.19 -7.06 4.10
CA LEU A 102 -12.01 -6.56 5.20
C LEU A 102 -12.93 -7.66 5.73
N VAL A 103 -13.14 -7.65 7.04
CA VAL A 103 -14.17 -8.44 7.70
C VAL A 103 -14.90 -7.56 8.73
N GLU A 104 -16.15 -7.87 8.99
CA GLU A 104 -16.94 -7.27 10.05
C GLU A 104 -17.52 -8.34 10.96
N GLY A 105 -17.34 -8.18 12.26
CA GLY A 105 -17.84 -9.14 13.27
C GLY A 105 -17.08 -9.06 14.57
N GLN A 106 -17.16 -10.14 15.36
CA GLN A 106 -16.48 -10.27 16.65
C GLN A 106 -15.90 -11.68 16.78
N SER A 107 -14.59 -11.78 16.96
CA SER A 107 -13.89 -13.05 17.21
C SER A 107 -12.52 -12.81 17.84
N THR A 108 -12.09 -13.72 18.69
CA THR A 108 -10.71 -13.82 19.18
C THR A 108 -9.94 -14.97 18.51
N GLN A 109 -10.62 -15.69 17.60
CA GLN A 109 -10.03 -16.78 16.82
C GLN A 109 -10.43 -16.56 15.36
N THR A 110 -9.44 -16.24 14.52
CA THR A 110 -9.68 -15.99 13.10
C THR A 110 -8.90 -16.99 12.26
N ALA A 111 -9.52 -17.46 11.18
CA ALA A 111 -8.86 -18.26 10.16
C ALA A 111 -9.06 -17.65 8.77
N PHE A 112 -8.25 -18.11 7.82
CA PHE A 112 -8.34 -17.65 6.44
C PHE A 112 -8.58 -18.85 5.54
N ALA A 113 -9.61 -18.77 4.71
CA ALA A 113 -9.97 -19.79 3.76
C ALA A 113 -9.96 -19.26 2.31
N ASN A 114 -10.08 -20.19 1.36
CA ASN A 114 -10.16 -19.93 -0.07
C ASN A 114 -8.92 -19.20 -0.68
N LEU A 115 -7.77 -19.35 -0.07
CA LEU A 115 -6.52 -18.69 -0.51
C LEU A 115 -6.09 -19.15 -1.91
N GLY A 116 -6.37 -20.40 -2.27
CA GLY A 116 -6.07 -20.93 -3.60
C GLY A 116 -6.79 -20.17 -4.72
N ALA A 117 -8.06 -19.82 -4.52
CA ALA A 117 -8.81 -19.01 -5.47
C ALA A 117 -8.27 -17.57 -5.57
N ALA A 118 -7.88 -16.98 -4.42
CA ALA A 118 -7.30 -15.65 -4.38
C ALA A 118 -5.93 -15.56 -5.11
N LEU A 119 -5.20 -16.66 -5.19
CA LEU A 119 -3.89 -16.75 -5.83
C LEU A 119 -3.93 -17.45 -7.21
N SER A 120 -5.12 -17.64 -7.79
CA SER A 120 -5.27 -18.36 -9.06
C SER A 120 -4.82 -17.58 -10.28
N GLU A 121 -4.82 -16.26 -10.23
CA GLU A 121 -4.32 -15.41 -11.31
C GLU A 121 -2.81 -15.16 -11.16
N PRO A 122 -2.03 -15.09 -12.26
CA PRO A 122 -0.61 -14.81 -12.20
C PRO A 122 -0.34 -13.40 -11.65
N ASP A 123 0.87 -13.21 -11.12
CA ASP A 123 1.29 -11.93 -10.55
C ASP A 123 0.39 -11.42 -9.41
N THR A 124 -0.14 -12.33 -8.60
CA THR A 124 -0.87 -12.03 -7.38
C THR A 124 -0.08 -12.45 -6.13
N ALA A 125 -0.30 -11.76 -5.03
CA ALA A 125 0.25 -12.12 -3.72
C ALA A 125 -0.70 -11.70 -2.60
N LEU A 126 -0.58 -12.35 -1.45
CA LEU A 126 -1.36 -12.03 -0.25
C LEU A 126 -0.44 -11.66 0.91
N ARG A 127 -0.92 -10.77 1.78
CA ARG A 127 -0.37 -10.55 3.11
C ARG A 127 -1.52 -10.60 4.10
N LEU A 128 -1.53 -11.65 4.91
CA LEU A 128 -2.53 -11.88 5.94
C LEU A 128 -2.02 -11.31 7.25
N PHE A 129 -2.86 -10.60 7.98
CA PHE A 129 -2.46 -9.94 9.22
C PHE A 129 -2.83 -10.81 10.42
N GLY A 130 -1.85 -11.14 11.24
CA GLY A 130 -2.04 -11.91 12.47
C GLY A 130 -2.60 -11.05 13.62
N LYS A 131 -3.76 -10.42 13.41
CA LYS A 131 -4.40 -9.63 14.46
C LYS A 131 -5.03 -10.55 15.50
N PRO A 132 -4.92 -10.22 16.81
CA PRO A 132 -5.37 -11.13 17.88
C PRO A 132 -6.90 -11.24 17.99
N GLU A 133 -7.62 -10.27 17.46
CA GLU A 133 -9.08 -10.22 17.51
C GLU A 133 -9.68 -9.44 16.36
N VAL A 134 -10.93 -9.69 16.08
CA VAL A 134 -11.83 -8.83 15.29
C VAL A 134 -12.89 -8.29 16.23
N ASN A 135 -13.12 -6.98 16.17
CA ASN A 135 -14.19 -6.28 16.87
C ASN A 135 -14.68 -5.13 15.97
N GLY A 136 -15.87 -5.30 15.39
CA GLY A 136 -16.39 -4.43 14.33
C GLY A 136 -15.73 -4.67 12.98
N GLN A 137 -15.57 -3.62 12.17
CA GLN A 137 -14.89 -3.70 10.87
C GLN A 137 -13.38 -3.69 11.05
N ARG A 138 -12.68 -4.65 10.44
CA ARG A 138 -11.24 -4.77 10.57
C ARG A 138 -10.56 -5.23 9.28
N ARG A 139 -9.43 -4.59 8.95
CA ARG A 139 -8.54 -5.04 7.85
C ARG A 139 -7.72 -6.22 8.33
N MET A 140 -7.89 -7.37 7.69
CA MET A 140 -7.25 -8.64 8.04
C MET A 140 -6.15 -9.03 7.06
N GLY A 141 -5.94 -8.23 6.02
CA GLY A 141 -4.90 -8.47 5.04
C GLY A 141 -5.00 -7.54 3.86
N VAL A 142 -4.11 -7.77 2.89
CA VAL A 142 -4.17 -7.17 1.56
C VAL A 142 -3.89 -8.22 0.49
N ALA A 143 -4.60 -8.12 -0.62
CA ALA A 143 -4.24 -8.77 -1.87
C ALA A 143 -3.49 -7.77 -2.75
N LEU A 144 -2.48 -8.26 -3.43
CA LEU A 144 -1.57 -7.50 -4.28
C LEU A 144 -1.63 -8.07 -5.69
N ALA A 145 -1.60 -7.22 -6.70
CA ALA A 145 -1.55 -7.67 -8.09
C ALA A 145 -0.72 -6.73 -8.96
N ARG A 146 -0.10 -7.32 -10.01
CA ARG A 146 0.46 -6.59 -11.16
C ARG A 146 -0.30 -6.98 -12.41
N ASP A 147 -0.38 -6.04 -13.36
CA ASP A 147 -0.97 -6.28 -14.68
C ASP A 147 -0.41 -5.29 -15.71
N GLU A 148 -0.92 -5.34 -16.95
CA GLU A 148 -0.51 -4.47 -18.04
C GLU A 148 -0.96 -3.00 -17.86
N SER A 149 -2.05 -2.77 -17.11
CA SER A 149 -2.57 -1.43 -16.79
C SER A 149 -2.94 -1.30 -15.31
N ILE A 150 -3.05 -0.07 -14.83
CA ILE A 150 -3.50 0.22 -13.45
C ILE A 150 -4.91 -0.30 -13.22
N GLU A 151 -5.81 -0.12 -14.18
CA GLU A 151 -7.20 -0.58 -14.11
C GLU A 151 -7.27 -2.11 -13.99
N ALA A 152 -6.48 -2.83 -14.78
CA ALA A 152 -6.39 -4.29 -14.74
C ALA A 152 -5.78 -4.76 -13.40
N ALA A 153 -4.70 -4.14 -12.94
CA ALA A 153 -4.07 -4.47 -11.65
C ALA A 153 -5.02 -4.25 -10.47
N ARG A 154 -5.75 -3.12 -10.44
CA ARG A 154 -6.76 -2.81 -9.42
C ARG A 154 -7.90 -3.83 -9.43
N ALA A 155 -8.44 -4.13 -10.62
CA ALA A 155 -9.51 -5.12 -10.75
C ALA A 155 -9.05 -6.51 -10.28
N LYS A 156 -7.83 -6.93 -10.63
CA LYS A 156 -7.22 -8.20 -10.21
C LYS A 156 -7.01 -8.24 -8.68
N ALA A 157 -6.41 -7.20 -8.09
CA ALA A 157 -6.22 -7.12 -6.65
C ALA A 157 -7.55 -7.18 -5.88
N THR A 158 -8.58 -6.48 -6.39
CA THR A 158 -9.91 -6.50 -5.80
C THR A 158 -10.56 -7.89 -5.89
N ARG A 159 -10.44 -8.60 -7.02
CA ARG A 159 -10.95 -9.99 -7.14
C ARG A 159 -10.23 -10.91 -6.15
N ALA A 160 -8.91 -10.83 -6.08
CA ALA A 160 -8.12 -11.62 -5.15
C ALA A 160 -8.50 -11.34 -3.68
N ALA A 161 -8.68 -10.06 -3.31
CA ALA A 161 -9.10 -9.69 -1.96
C ALA A 161 -10.49 -10.24 -1.60
N LYS A 162 -11.44 -10.15 -2.53
CA LYS A 162 -12.82 -10.66 -2.34
C LYS A 162 -12.89 -12.19 -2.30
N ALA A 163 -11.94 -12.89 -2.90
CA ALA A 163 -11.89 -14.35 -2.87
C ALA A 163 -11.46 -14.91 -1.50
N VAL A 164 -10.70 -14.12 -0.71
CA VAL A 164 -10.30 -14.54 0.64
C VAL A 164 -11.50 -14.52 1.58
N VAL A 165 -11.73 -15.61 2.26
CA VAL A 165 -12.73 -15.72 3.31
C VAL A 165 -12.02 -15.58 4.66
N VAL A 166 -12.52 -14.68 5.51
CA VAL A 166 -12.07 -14.56 6.90
C VAL A 166 -13.14 -15.21 7.77
N GLU A 167 -12.79 -16.31 8.40
CA GLU A 167 -13.65 -17.04 9.34
C GLU A 167 -13.48 -16.42 10.74
N LEU A 168 -14.62 -16.15 11.41
CA LEU A 168 -14.70 -15.51 12.71
C LEU A 168 -15.17 -16.46 13.80
#